data_5d2d763fdec1e637c890be8d55e0daba
#
_entry.id   5d2d763fdec1e637c890be8d55e0daba
#
_cell.length_a   1.000
_cell.length_b   1.000
_cell.length_c   1.000
_cell.angle_alpha   90.00
_cell.angle_beta   90.00
_cell.angle_gamma   90.00
#
_symmetry.space_group_name_H-M   'P 1'
#
loop_
_entity.id
_entity.type
_entity.pdbx_description
1 polymer ?
#
loop_
_entity_poly.entity_id
_entity_poly.type
_entity_poly.pdbx_seq_one_letter_code
_entity_poly.pdbx_strand_id
1 'polypeptide(L)'
;TPGWERNVSDSMLEALANKGGVLQINFGTAFLTDVNDKSNSYNPSTYIHAEVTDVADHIDRAVALVGIEHVGIGSDYDGVGDTLPNGLKDVSTYPNLIAELQNRGYSTSDIQKILGGNFARVWREVEEYARNN
;
A
#
# COMPACT_ATOMS: atom_id res chain seq x y z
N THR A 1 -10.50 2.71 -2.52
CA THR A 1 -11.52 3.77 -2.65
C THR A 1 -12.28 3.58 -3.95
N PRO A 2 -13.57 3.25 -3.93
CA PRO A 2 -14.37 3.08 -5.14
C PRO A 2 -14.37 4.34 -6.02
N GLY A 3 -14.34 4.15 -7.35
CA GLY A 3 -14.42 5.26 -8.30
C GLY A 3 -13.15 6.11 -8.43
N TRP A 4 -12.04 5.70 -7.84
CA TRP A 4 -10.74 6.32 -8.08
C TRP A 4 -10.00 5.55 -9.18
N GLU A 5 -9.81 6.18 -10.34
CA GLU A 5 -9.29 5.52 -11.57
C GLU A 5 -7.90 4.90 -11.42
N ARG A 6 -7.09 5.43 -10.49
CA ARG A 6 -5.73 4.92 -10.23
C ARG A 6 -5.71 3.72 -9.28
N ASN A 7 -6.82 3.40 -8.62
CA ASN A 7 -6.89 2.24 -7.75
C ASN A 7 -7.16 0.96 -8.57
N VAL A 8 -6.48 -0.10 -8.19
CA VAL A 8 -6.58 -1.41 -8.83
C VAL A 8 -7.90 -2.07 -8.46
N SER A 9 -8.64 -2.62 -9.44
CA SER A 9 -9.83 -3.43 -9.17
C SER A 9 -9.48 -4.81 -8.62
N ASP A 10 -10.44 -5.46 -7.95
CA ASP A 10 -10.25 -6.82 -7.42
C ASP A 10 -9.77 -7.80 -8.50
N SER A 11 -10.41 -7.78 -9.69
CA SER A 11 -10.05 -8.67 -10.80
C SER A 11 -8.63 -8.40 -11.37
N MET A 12 -8.20 -7.15 -11.36
CA MET A 12 -6.83 -6.80 -11.76
C MET A 12 -5.82 -7.26 -10.72
N LEU A 13 -6.16 -7.15 -9.42
CA LEU A 13 -5.30 -7.63 -8.34
C LEU A 13 -5.17 -9.16 -8.38
N GLU A 14 -6.26 -9.88 -8.59
CA GLU A 14 -6.24 -11.33 -8.81
C GLU A 14 -5.37 -11.73 -10.02
N ALA A 15 -5.50 -11.02 -11.14
CA ALA A 15 -4.67 -11.26 -12.32
C ALA A 15 -3.18 -11.00 -12.07
N LEU A 16 -2.85 -9.94 -11.29
CA LEU A 16 -1.49 -9.65 -10.85
C LEU A 16 -0.92 -10.77 -9.98
N ALA A 17 -1.68 -11.21 -8.98
CA ALA A 17 -1.29 -12.28 -8.08
C ALA A 17 -1.08 -13.62 -8.80
N ASN A 18 -1.96 -13.97 -9.74
CA ASN A 18 -1.84 -15.16 -10.58
C ASN A 18 -0.56 -15.17 -11.45
N LYS A 19 0.07 -14.00 -11.66
CA LYS A 19 1.36 -13.85 -12.34
C LYS A 19 2.55 -13.76 -11.37
N GLY A 20 2.32 -13.96 -10.07
CA GLY A 20 3.38 -13.86 -9.06
C GLY A 20 3.73 -12.41 -8.67
N GLY A 21 2.99 -11.43 -9.15
CA GLY A 21 3.27 -10.02 -8.90
C GLY A 21 2.98 -9.57 -7.45
N VAL A 22 3.30 -8.32 -7.16
CA VAL A 22 3.06 -7.68 -5.86
C VAL A 22 2.41 -6.31 -6.04
N LEU A 23 1.30 -6.06 -5.33
CA LEU A 23 0.69 -4.74 -5.21
C LEU A 23 1.40 -3.95 -4.12
N GLN A 24 1.85 -2.75 -4.44
CA GLN A 24 2.48 -1.83 -3.49
C GLN A 24 1.45 -0.78 -3.06
N ILE A 25 1.07 -0.74 -1.78
CA ILE A 25 0.06 0.17 -1.24
C ILE A 25 0.61 1.59 -1.17
N ASN A 26 -0.02 2.52 -1.90
CA ASN A 26 0.26 3.94 -1.87
C ASN A 26 -0.38 4.59 -0.64
N PHE A 27 0.28 5.61 -0.06
CA PHE A 27 -0.19 6.28 1.16
C PHE A 27 -0.94 7.59 0.92
N GLY A 28 -0.98 8.11 -0.29
CA GLY A 28 -1.74 9.35 -0.56
C GLY A 28 -3.21 9.21 -0.12
N THR A 29 -3.69 10.12 0.71
CA THR A 29 -5.04 10.09 1.29
C THR A 29 -6.14 9.84 0.25
N ALA A 30 -6.04 10.45 -0.93
CA ALA A 30 -7.03 10.30 -1.99
C ALA A 30 -7.12 8.87 -2.55
N PHE A 31 -6.09 8.03 -2.38
CA PHE A 31 -6.10 6.62 -2.76
C PHE A 31 -6.71 5.73 -1.67
N LEU A 32 -6.66 6.18 -0.42
CA LEU A 32 -7.07 5.42 0.75
C LEU A 32 -8.52 5.67 1.13
N THR A 33 -8.96 6.94 1.07
CA THR A 33 -10.30 7.35 1.52
C THR A 33 -10.96 8.28 0.49
N ASP A 34 -12.26 8.51 0.67
CA ASP A 34 -13.07 9.47 -0.09
C ASP A 34 -13.55 10.67 0.77
N VAL A 35 -12.85 10.94 1.87
CA VAL A 35 -13.19 12.00 2.82
C VAL A 35 -13.04 13.41 2.24
N ASN A 36 -12.20 13.57 1.22
CA ASN A 36 -12.04 14.84 0.52
C ASN A 36 -12.74 14.83 -0.85
N ASP A 37 -13.26 15.98 -1.25
CA ASP A 37 -13.78 16.15 -2.61
C ASP A 37 -12.63 16.02 -3.62
N LYS A 38 -12.74 15.02 -4.49
CA LYS A 38 -11.73 14.69 -5.53
C LYS A 38 -11.60 15.77 -6.60
N SER A 39 -12.58 16.67 -6.71
CA SER A 39 -12.58 17.82 -7.64
C SER A 39 -11.84 19.04 -7.10
N ASN A 40 -11.58 19.09 -5.80
CA ASN A 40 -10.95 20.23 -5.14
C ASN A 40 -9.42 20.10 -5.09
N SER A 41 -8.75 21.21 -5.36
CA SER A 41 -7.32 21.35 -5.11
C SER A 41 -7.01 21.21 -3.62
N TYR A 42 -5.85 20.66 -3.29
CA TYR A 42 -5.37 20.57 -1.91
C TYR A 42 -5.41 21.94 -1.21
N ASN A 43 -6.07 21.99 -0.06
CA ASN A 43 -6.11 23.18 0.81
C ASN A 43 -5.75 22.73 2.23
N PRO A 44 -4.57 23.10 2.75
CA PRO A 44 -4.09 22.61 4.05
C PRO A 44 -5.00 22.97 5.23
N SER A 45 -5.84 24.01 5.10
CA SER A 45 -6.77 24.43 6.17
C SER A 45 -8.03 23.57 6.26
N THR A 46 -8.37 22.81 5.22
CA THR A 46 -9.61 22.03 5.12
C THR A 46 -9.39 20.58 4.72
N TYR A 47 -8.16 20.21 4.38
CA TYR A 47 -7.84 18.86 3.95
C TYR A 47 -7.92 17.87 5.12
N ILE A 48 -8.67 16.81 4.95
CA ILE A 48 -8.80 15.72 5.93
C ILE A 48 -7.79 14.64 5.52
N HIS A 49 -6.81 14.39 6.37
CA HIS A 49 -5.82 13.34 6.14
C HIS A 49 -6.39 11.98 6.51
N ALA A 50 -6.00 10.93 5.77
CA ALA A 50 -6.17 9.55 6.18
C ALA A 50 -5.38 9.26 7.47
N GLU A 51 -5.66 8.12 8.08
CA GLU A 51 -4.95 7.62 9.25
C GLU A 51 -4.12 6.38 8.91
N VAL A 52 -3.23 5.98 9.81
CA VAL A 52 -2.45 4.72 9.68
C VAL A 52 -3.38 3.53 9.48
N THR A 53 -4.54 3.53 10.14
CA THR A 53 -5.55 2.49 10.04
C THR A 53 -6.13 2.35 8.63
N ASP A 54 -6.29 3.46 7.89
CA ASP A 54 -6.79 3.40 6.51
C ASP A 54 -5.79 2.68 5.59
N VAL A 55 -4.48 2.89 5.80
CA VAL A 55 -3.44 2.12 5.07
C VAL A 55 -3.54 0.64 5.41
N ALA A 56 -3.68 0.31 6.70
CA ALA A 56 -3.81 -1.06 7.14
C ALA A 56 -5.10 -1.73 6.62
N ASP A 57 -6.20 -1.00 6.47
CA ASP A 57 -7.45 -1.51 5.85
C ASP A 57 -7.23 -1.90 4.38
N HIS A 58 -6.46 -1.12 3.62
CA HIS A 58 -6.09 -1.47 2.25
C HIS A 58 -5.19 -2.70 2.19
N ILE A 59 -4.25 -2.84 3.14
CA ILE A 59 -3.42 -4.05 3.29
C ILE A 59 -4.30 -5.26 3.59
N ASP A 60 -5.19 -5.17 4.59
CA ASP A 60 -6.11 -6.25 4.96
C ASP A 60 -6.98 -6.67 3.77
N ARG A 61 -7.54 -5.70 3.02
CA ARG A 61 -8.34 -5.99 1.83
C ARG A 61 -7.55 -6.75 0.78
N ALA A 62 -6.33 -6.31 0.48
CA ALA A 62 -5.48 -6.95 -0.51
C ALA A 62 -5.07 -8.36 -0.06
N VAL A 63 -4.65 -8.51 1.20
CA VAL A 63 -4.29 -9.82 1.79
C VAL A 63 -5.48 -10.79 1.77
N ALA A 64 -6.68 -10.32 2.14
CA ALA A 64 -7.88 -11.15 2.12
C ALA A 64 -8.25 -11.63 0.70
N LEU A 65 -7.96 -10.84 -0.32
CA LEU A 65 -8.29 -11.16 -1.71
C LEU A 65 -7.27 -12.08 -2.37
N VAL A 66 -5.98 -11.81 -2.19
CA VAL A 66 -4.91 -12.48 -2.98
C VAL A 66 -3.80 -13.12 -2.13
N GLY A 67 -3.86 -12.97 -0.83
CA GLY A 67 -2.88 -13.54 0.09
C GLY A 67 -1.69 -12.62 0.37
N ILE A 68 -0.98 -12.96 1.43
CA ILE A 68 0.11 -12.16 2.00
C ILE A 68 1.32 -12.01 1.05
N GLU A 69 1.53 -12.94 0.14
CA GLU A 69 2.69 -12.97 -0.77
C GLU A 69 2.63 -11.89 -1.88
N HIS A 70 1.47 -11.23 -2.03
CA HIS A 70 1.19 -10.31 -3.13
C HIS A 70 1.01 -8.86 -2.70
N VAL A 71 1.35 -8.51 -1.46
CA VAL A 71 1.15 -7.17 -0.90
C VAL A 71 2.48 -6.59 -0.41
N GLY A 72 2.68 -5.31 -0.67
CA GLY A 72 3.86 -4.56 -0.24
C GLY A 72 3.54 -3.09 0.05
N ILE A 73 4.57 -2.31 0.40
CA ILE A 73 4.46 -0.89 0.72
C ILE A 73 5.03 -0.05 -0.43
N GLY A 74 4.22 0.85 -0.99
CA GLY A 74 4.60 1.78 -2.05
C GLY A 74 4.76 3.23 -1.60
N SER A 75 4.31 3.58 -0.42
CA SER A 75 4.29 4.90 0.24
C SER A 75 3.98 6.13 -0.63
N ASP A 76 4.78 6.40 -1.65
CA ASP A 76 4.69 7.58 -2.54
C ASP A 76 5.02 8.91 -1.82
N TYR A 77 5.95 8.90 -0.88
CA TYR A 77 6.28 10.05 -0.03
C TYR A 77 6.63 11.32 -0.80
N ASP A 78 7.39 11.20 -1.89
CA ASP A 78 7.82 12.37 -2.68
C ASP A 78 6.79 12.76 -3.77
N GLY A 79 5.82 11.90 -4.06
CA GLY A 79 4.88 12.07 -5.17
C GLY A 79 3.54 12.72 -4.82
N VAL A 80 3.14 12.69 -3.54
CA VAL A 80 1.79 13.12 -3.11
C VAL A 80 1.78 14.37 -2.23
N GLY A 81 2.93 15.01 -2.03
CA GLY A 81 3.05 16.23 -1.23
C GLY A 81 2.54 16.03 0.21
N ASP A 82 1.88 17.06 0.78
CA ASP A 82 1.35 17.01 2.14
C ASP A 82 -0.05 16.35 2.23
N THR A 83 -0.29 15.28 1.45
CA THR A 83 -1.54 14.52 1.50
C THR A 83 -1.41 13.16 2.18
N LEU A 84 -0.30 12.94 2.86
CA LEU A 84 0.02 11.69 3.54
C LEU A 84 -0.81 11.52 4.82
N PRO A 85 -1.03 10.26 5.28
CA PRO A 85 -1.81 9.98 6.48
C PRO A 85 -1.18 10.60 7.75
N ASN A 86 -2.00 10.89 8.72
CA ASN A 86 -1.54 11.17 10.06
C ASN A 86 -0.76 9.95 10.60
N GLY A 87 0.42 10.21 11.17
CA GLY A 87 1.30 9.15 11.67
C GLY A 87 2.10 8.39 10.60
N LEU A 88 1.99 8.73 9.30
CA LEU A 88 2.78 8.16 8.21
C LEU A 88 3.31 9.22 7.25
N LYS A 89 3.89 10.29 7.78
CA LYS A 89 4.38 11.44 7.00
C LYS A 89 5.73 11.23 6.31
N ASP A 90 6.54 10.30 6.80
CA ASP A 90 7.85 9.94 6.25
C ASP A 90 8.30 8.54 6.70
N VAL A 91 9.46 8.10 6.22
CA VAL A 91 10.00 6.77 6.51
C VAL A 91 10.26 6.50 8.00
N SER A 92 10.53 7.54 8.80
CA SER A 92 10.77 7.39 10.25
C SER A 92 9.51 6.96 11.01
N THR A 93 8.35 7.12 10.38
CA THR A 93 7.03 6.79 10.95
C THR A 93 6.52 5.39 10.58
N TYR A 94 7.24 4.62 9.78
CA TYR A 94 6.90 3.20 9.50
C TYR A 94 6.66 2.34 10.77
N PRO A 95 7.33 2.57 11.92
CA PRO A 95 7.00 1.85 13.14
C PRO A 95 5.52 1.94 13.55
N ASN A 96 4.81 3.02 13.20
CA ASN A 96 3.38 3.17 13.50
C ASN A 96 2.55 2.18 12.68
N LEU A 97 2.86 2.00 11.38
CA LEU A 97 2.19 1.01 10.55
C LEU A 97 2.53 -0.41 11.01
N ILE A 98 3.77 -0.68 11.39
CA ILE A 98 4.19 -1.99 11.93
C ILE A 98 3.40 -2.30 13.19
N ALA A 99 3.27 -1.35 14.11
CA ALA A 99 2.49 -1.53 15.34
C ALA A 99 1.01 -1.80 15.04
N GLU A 100 0.42 -1.09 14.06
CA GLU A 100 -0.96 -1.31 13.66
C GLU A 100 -1.15 -2.72 13.05
N LEU A 101 -0.26 -3.18 12.19
CA LEU A 101 -0.32 -4.54 11.64
C LEU A 101 -0.17 -5.61 12.72
N GLN A 102 0.71 -5.39 13.73
CA GLN A 102 0.82 -6.28 14.88
C GLN A 102 -0.48 -6.32 15.70
N ASN A 103 -1.12 -5.18 15.93
CA ASN A 103 -2.40 -5.08 16.63
C ASN A 103 -3.52 -5.84 15.89
N ARG A 104 -3.45 -5.92 14.55
CA ARG A 104 -4.37 -6.71 13.70
C ARG A 104 -4.04 -8.20 13.64
N GLY A 105 -2.95 -8.62 14.29
CA GLY A 105 -2.56 -10.04 14.41
C GLY A 105 -1.67 -10.54 13.30
N TYR A 106 -1.09 -9.67 12.47
CA TYR A 106 -0.05 -10.08 11.52
C TYR A 106 1.18 -10.61 12.26
N SER A 107 1.69 -11.75 11.84
CA SER A 107 2.94 -12.29 12.38
C SER A 107 4.14 -11.43 11.96
N THR A 108 5.24 -11.53 12.70
CA THR A 108 6.51 -10.89 12.29
C THR A 108 6.93 -11.29 10.89
N SER A 109 6.71 -12.56 10.52
CA SER A 109 7.02 -13.07 9.17
C SER A 109 6.15 -12.38 8.09
N ASP A 110 4.86 -12.21 8.34
CA ASP A 110 3.95 -11.55 7.40
C ASP A 110 4.32 -10.07 7.21
N ILE A 111 4.64 -9.39 8.31
CA ILE A 111 5.09 -8.00 8.28
C ILE A 111 6.40 -7.86 7.48
N GLN A 112 7.36 -8.78 7.66
CA GLN A 112 8.60 -8.78 6.87
C GLN A 112 8.33 -8.97 5.36
N LYS A 113 7.36 -9.78 4.98
CA LYS A 113 6.93 -9.93 3.58
C LYS A 113 6.38 -8.62 3.04
N ILE A 114 5.45 -7.97 3.75
CA ILE A 114 4.84 -6.70 3.37
C ILE A 114 5.90 -5.58 3.27
N LEU A 115 6.82 -5.49 4.23
CA LEU A 115 7.84 -4.43 4.27
C LEU A 115 8.87 -4.47 3.14
N GLY A 116 9.02 -5.62 2.45
CA GLY A 116 9.95 -5.70 1.33
C GLY A 116 10.25 -7.12 0.85
N GLY A 117 9.93 -8.15 1.64
CA GLY A 117 10.21 -9.53 1.27
C GLY A 117 9.56 -9.94 -0.04
N ASN A 118 8.30 -9.58 -0.25
CA ASN A 118 7.56 -9.86 -1.48
C ASN A 118 8.14 -9.13 -2.69
N PHE A 119 8.48 -7.85 -2.54
CA PHE A 119 9.15 -7.09 -3.58
C PHE A 119 10.50 -7.70 -3.96
N ALA A 120 11.32 -8.03 -2.95
CA ALA A 120 12.63 -8.66 -3.18
C ALA A 120 12.53 -10.05 -3.84
N ARG A 121 11.45 -10.79 -3.60
CA ARG A 121 11.16 -12.04 -4.32
C ARG A 121 10.96 -11.77 -5.82
N VAL A 122 10.04 -10.88 -6.17
CA VAL A 122 9.76 -10.53 -7.58
C VAL A 122 11.01 -9.99 -8.27
N TRP A 123 11.78 -9.14 -7.58
CA TRP A 123 13.04 -8.62 -8.11
C TRP A 123 14.01 -9.74 -8.49
N ARG A 124 14.23 -10.72 -7.59
CA ARG A 124 15.11 -11.86 -7.87
C ARG A 124 14.63 -12.71 -9.04
N GLU A 125 13.32 -12.97 -9.13
CA GLU A 125 12.73 -13.74 -10.23
C GLU A 125 12.95 -13.03 -11.59
N VAL A 126 12.80 -11.71 -11.64
CA VAL A 126 13.06 -10.91 -12.85
C VAL A 126 14.54 -10.91 -13.23
N GLU A 127 15.45 -10.77 -12.26
CA GLU A 127 16.90 -10.86 -12.51
C GLU A 127 17.31 -12.25 -13.02
N GLU A 128 16.73 -13.30 -12.45
CA GLU A 128 17.00 -14.67 -12.89
C GLU A 128 16.50 -14.90 -14.32
N TYR A 129 15.29 -14.43 -14.63
CA TYR A 129 14.77 -14.48 -16.00
C TYR A 129 15.69 -13.75 -16.99
N ALA A 130 16.12 -12.53 -16.65
CA ALA A 130 17.00 -11.73 -17.52
C ALA A 130 18.38 -12.35 -17.72
N ARG A 131 18.90 -13.11 -16.76
CA ARG A 131 20.18 -13.82 -16.90
C ARG A 131 20.09 -15.06 -17.78
N ASN A 132 18.90 -15.66 -17.90
CA ASN A 132 18.68 -16.90 -18.61
C ASN A 132 18.13 -16.71 -20.04
N ASN A 133 17.83 -15.47 -20.44
CA ASN A 133 17.31 -15.07 -21.76
C ASN A 133 18.06 -13.88 -22.35
#